data_bebda8764164a5886ac09b857a5f1a8c
#
_entry.id   bebda8764164a5886ac09b857a5f1a8c
#
_cell.length_a   1.000
_cell.length_b   1.000
_cell.length_c   1.000
_cell.angle_alpha   90.00
_cell.angle_beta   90.00
_cell.angle_gamma   90.00
#
_symmetry.space_group_name_H-M   'P 1'
#
loop_
_entity.id
_entity.type
_entity.pdbx_description
1 polymer ?
#
loop_
_entity_poly.entity_id
_entity_poly.type
_entity_poly.pdbx_seq_one_letter_code
_entity_poly.pdbx_strand_id
1 'polypeptide(L)'
;MSKKEFTTQQVLELACAAQRVNGAYIKEEAPVYSEDGAFMYLKHTNKIQMLCTLEPAIWTADPKDAPMPLKVIPEDVAQAEEIRKYFRKFLFGAIEGENDFQTNINSILSSETVKQNQFGYVACLPSVHTRDIAQTNVKRASRAVEEGALAEIGSSLKDLDAEIISSIKSKNFEGWNIDAIINNKMVSWMNKTNLNLGACVIVKAKIKDCNKHWKHGNDVTRLHYVKAAQ
;
A
#
# COMPACT_ATOMS: atom_id res chain seq x y z
N MET A 1 -11.96 34.93 2.77
CA MET A 1 -11.42 33.95 3.74
C MET A 1 -10.04 33.54 3.25
N SER A 2 -8.98 33.80 4.01
CA SER A 2 -7.63 33.31 3.71
C SER A 2 -7.67 31.78 3.74
N LYS A 3 -7.25 31.13 2.64
CA LYS A 3 -7.12 29.67 2.62
C LYS A 3 -5.94 29.32 3.54
N LYS A 4 -6.21 28.62 4.65
CA LYS A 4 -5.14 28.14 5.52
C LYS A 4 -4.20 27.23 4.73
N GLU A 5 -2.92 27.44 4.91
CA GLU A 5 -1.85 26.61 4.37
C GLU A 5 -1.16 25.87 5.51
N PHE A 6 -0.76 24.65 5.25
CA PHE A 6 -0.09 23.78 6.20
C PHE A 6 1.26 23.35 5.63
N THR A 7 2.24 23.06 6.46
CA THR A 7 3.53 22.61 5.94
C THR A 7 3.39 21.26 5.23
N THR A 8 4.05 21.10 4.10
CA THR A 8 4.03 19.88 3.30
C THR A 8 4.47 18.67 4.14
N GLN A 9 5.48 18.86 5.01
CA GLN A 9 5.98 17.83 5.91
C GLN A 9 4.89 17.36 6.87
N GLN A 10 4.23 18.28 7.58
CA GLN A 10 3.17 17.97 8.53
C GLN A 10 2.00 17.20 7.88
N VAL A 11 1.58 17.63 6.68
CA VAL A 11 0.48 16.98 5.96
C VAL A 11 0.88 15.57 5.51
N LEU A 12 2.14 15.36 5.10
CA LEU A 12 2.63 14.06 4.70
C LEU A 12 2.77 13.09 5.89
N GLU A 13 3.24 13.57 7.04
CA GLU A 13 3.28 12.80 8.30
C GLU A 13 1.87 12.35 8.72
N LEU A 14 0.89 13.25 8.62
CA LEU A 14 -0.51 12.90 8.89
C LEU A 14 -1.07 11.90 7.86
N ALA A 15 -0.64 11.94 6.61
CA ALA A 15 -1.04 10.95 5.61
C ALA A 15 -0.50 9.55 5.95
N CYS A 16 0.74 9.47 6.46
CA CYS A 16 1.32 8.21 6.96
C CYS A 16 0.56 7.71 8.19
N ALA A 17 0.28 8.57 9.16
CA ALA A 17 -0.51 8.25 10.34
C ALA A 17 -1.92 7.76 9.98
N ALA A 18 -2.61 8.43 9.03
CA ALA A 18 -3.92 8.03 8.55
C ALA A 18 -3.90 6.64 7.91
N GLN A 19 -2.90 6.36 7.07
CA GLN A 19 -2.76 5.05 6.46
C GLN A 19 -2.47 3.95 7.50
N ARG A 20 -1.63 4.22 8.49
CA ARG A 20 -1.32 3.29 9.58
C ARG A 20 -2.58 2.96 10.39
N VAL A 21 -3.33 3.97 10.80
CA VAL A 21 -4.58 3.82 11.59
C VAL A 21 -5.65 3.08 10.80
N ASN A 22 -5.83 3.42 9.52
CA ASN A 22 -6.84 2.79 8.66
C ASN A 22 -6.39 1.44 8.07
N GLY A 23 -5.10 1.12 8.13
CA GLY A 23 -4.51 -0.06 7.49
C GLY A 23 -4.49 0.01 5.95
N ALA A 24 -5.04 1.08 5.34
CA ALA A 24 -5.06 1.32 3.90
C ALA A 24 -5.43 2.77 3.59
N TYR A 25 -5.28 3.18 2.32
CA TYR A 25 -5.87 4.43 1.83
C TYR A 25 -7.38 4.26 1.60
N ILE A 26 -8.17 5.04 2.30
CA ILE A 26 -9.63 5.10 2.18
C ILE A 26 -9.99 6.38 1.42
N LYS A 27 -10.55 6.18 0.22
CA LYS A 27 -10.95 7.27 -0.68
C LYS A 27 -12.39 7.73 -0.42
N GLU A 28 -13.28 6.82 -0.06
CA GLU A 28 -14.71 7.06 0.15
C GLU A 28 -15.12 6.56 1.52
N GLU A 29 -15.95 7.32 2.20
CA GLU A 29 -16.50 6.93 3.49
C GLU A 29 -17.38 5.70 3.34
N ALA A 30 -17.31 4.81 4.32
CA ALA A 30 -18.11 3.60 4.31
C ALA A 30 -18.64 3.28 5.73
N PRO A 31 -19.92 2.91 5.86
CA PRO A 31 -20.45 2.44 7.12
C PRO A 31 -19.85 1.09 7.49
N VAL A 32 -19.55 0.90 8.76
CA VAL A 32 -19.14 -0.37 9.36
C VAL A 32 -20.28 -0.91 10.18
N TYR A 33 -20.63 -2.16 9.95
CA TYR A 33 -21.69 -2.89 10.62
C TYR A 33 -21.11 -4.02 11.46
N SER A 34 -21.78 -4.35 12.55
CA SER A 34 -21.49 -5.54 13.35
C SER A 34 -21.96 -6.82 12.64
N GLU A 35 -21.63 -7.99 13.17
CA GLU A 35 -21.99 -9.29 12.60
C GLU A 35 -23.51 -9.50 12.51
N ASP A 36 -24.28 -8.89 13.41
CA ASP A 36 -25.75 -8.88 13.43
C ASP A 36 -26.38 -7.81 12.54
N GLY A 37 -25.57 -7.03 11.80
CA GLY A 37 -26.01 -6.01 10.86
C GLY A 37 -26.32 -4.65 11.46
N ALA A 38 -26.04 -4.41 12.75
CA ALA A 38 -26.21 -3.10 13.36
C ALA A 38 -25.09 -2.13 12.94
N PHE A 39 -25.45 -0.88 12.65
CA PHE A 39 -24.47 0.17 12.37
C PHE A 39 -23.57 0.40 13.59
N MET A 40 -22.27 0.38 13.39
CA MET A 40 -21.27 0.63 14.44
C MET A 40 -20.67 2.04 14.34
N TYR A 41 -20.08 2.36 13.21
CA TYR A 41 -19.43 3.66 12.97
C TYR A 41 -19.22 3.91 11.48
N LEU A 42 -18.91 5.17 11.15
CA LEU A 42 -18.50 5.56 9.81
C LEU A 42 -16.98 5.51 9.69
N LYS A 43 -16.49 4.75 8.74
CA LYS A 43 -15.07 4.73 8.40
C LYS A 43 -14.74 5.90 7.49
N HIS A 44 -14.05 6.90 8.04
CA HIS A 44 -13.75 8.14 7.34
C HIS A 44 -12.59 8.00 6.35
N THR A 45 -12.59 8.88 5.33
CA THR A 45 -11.48 8.95 4.38
C THR A 45 -10.20 9.46 5.08
N ASN A 46 -9.03 9.03 4.57
CA ASN A 46 -7.75 9.53 5.08
C ASN A 46 -7.69 11.07 5.00
N LYS A 47 -8.21 11.65 3.92
CA LYS A 47 -8.28 13.11 3.74
C LYS A 47 -9.07 13.80 4.85
N ILE A 48 -10.25 13.32 5.19
CA ILE A 48 -11.11 13.92 6.23
C ILE A 48 -10.45 13.78 7.60
N GLN A 49 -9.86 12.63 7.93
CA GLN A 49 -9.14 12.46 9.19
C GLN A 49 -7.97 13.44 9.34
N MET A 50 -7.19 13.66 8.28
CA MET A 50 -6.09 14.63 8.26
C MET A 50 -6.62 16.05 8.47
N LEU A 51 -7.68 16.43 7.75
CA LEU A 51 -8.29 17.75 7.86
C LEU A 51 -8.84 18.00 9.27
N CYS A 52 -9.61 17.07 9.83
CA CYS A 52 -10.17 17.21 11.18
C CYS A 52 -9.10 17.20 12.28
N THR A 53 -7.96 16.56 12.04
CA THR A 53 -6.81 16.62 12.96
C THR A 53 -6.18 18.03 12.98
N LEU A 54 -6.06 18.67 11.82
CA LEU A 54 -5.48 20.02 11.70
C LEU A 54 -6.47 21.13 12.06
N GLU A 55 -7.73 20.93 11.72
CA GLU A 55 -8.82 21.90 11.92
C GLU A 55 -10.08 21.19 12.40
N PRO A 56 -10.19 20.87 13.69
CA PRO A 56 -11.38 20.18 14.24
C PRO A 56 -12.71 20.91 13.95
N ALA A 57 -12.67 22.23 13.80
CA ALA A 57 -13.83 23.06 13.47
C ALA A 57 -14.42 22.82 12.06
N ILE A 58 -13.71 22.09 11.19
CA ILE A 58 -14.25 21.67 9.88
C ILE A 58 -15.38 20.67 10.02
N TRP A 59 -15.36 19.87 11.10
CA TRP A 59 -16.41 18.89 11.36
C TRP A 59 -17.65 19.60 11.91
N THR A 60 -18.70 19.66 11.11
CA THR A 60 -19.96 20.34 11.44
C THR A 60 -21.12 19.36 11.72
N ALA A 61 -20.90 18.05 11.54
CA ALA A 61 -21.86 17.00 11.85
C ALA A 61 -21.82 16.64 13.34
N ASP A 62 -22.55 15.59 13.74
CA ASP A 62 -22.57 15.14 15.14
C ASP A 62 -21.14 14.88 15.64
N PRO A 63 -20.73 15.44 16.79
CA PRO A 63 -19.41 15.18 17.38
C PRO A 63 -19.12 13.70 17.64
N LYS A 64 -20.15 12.86 17.80
CA LYS A 64 -20.00 11.41 17.98
C LYS A 64 -19.47 10.71 16.72
N ASP A 65 -19.75 11.28 15.56
CA ASP A 65 -19.31 10.76 14.27
C ASP A 65 -18.01 11.42 13.81
N ALA A 66 -17.41 12.30 14.62
CA ALA A 66 -16.17 12.97 14.25
C ALA A 66 -15.01 11.96 14.15
N PRO A 67 -14.15 12.07 13.10
CA PRO A 67 -12.96 11.24 13.02
C PRO A 67 -12.04 11.51 14.22
N MET A 68 -11.52 10.44 14.82
CA MET A 68 -10.53 10.57 15.90
C MET A 68 -9.28 11.30 15.37
N PRO A 69 -8.74 12.26 16.15
CA PRO A 69 -7.52 12.95 15.80
C PRO A 69 -6.35 11.97 15.60
N LEU A 70 -5.60 12.16 14.54
CA LEU A 70 -4.42 11.35 14.25
C LEU A 70 -3.27 11.76 15.17
N LYS A 71 -2.62 10.76 15.75
CA LYS A 71 -1.35 10.93 16.49
C LYS A 71 -0.21 10.49 15.59
N VAL A 72 0.64 11.43 15.21
CA VAL A 72 1.88 11.15 14.49
C VAL A 72 2.88 10.51 15.46
N ILE A 73 3.55 9.45 15.02
CA ILE A 73 4.61 8.74 15.74
C ILE A 73 5.91 8.79 14.93
N PRO A 74 7.08 8.49 15.52
CA PRO A 74 8.37 8.59 14.84
C PRO A 74 8.44 7.81 13.51
N GLU A 75 7.78 6.67 13.44
CA GLU A 75 7.70 5.84 12.23
C GLU A 75 6.95 6.54 11.09
N ASP A 76 5.91 7.33 11.40
CA ASP A 76 5.18 8.12 10.40
C ASP A 76 6.07 9.23 9.83
N VAL A 77 6.90 9.86 10.68
CA VAL A 77 7.87 10.89 10.27
C VAL A 77 8.92 10.29 9.34
N ALA A 78 9.52 9.15 9.72
CA ALA A 78 10.51 8.46 8.91
C ALA A 78 9.92 8.03 7.55
N GLN A 79 8.70 7.50 7.54
CA GLN A 79 8.00 7.12 6.31
C GLN A 79 7.71 8.34 5.41
N ALA A 80 7.32 9.48 6.00
CA ALA A 80 7.06 10.71 5.26
C ALA A 80 8.34 11.24 4.56
N GLU A 81 9.48 11.20 5.25
CA GLU A 81 10.78 11.56 4.66
C GLU A 81 11.16 10.63 3.50
N GLU A 82 10.97 9.32 3.67
CA GLU A 82 11.23 8.33 2.64
C GLU A 82 10.35 8.56 1.39
N ILE A 83 9.05 8.80 1.57
CA ILE A 83 8.12 9.12 0.51
C ILE A 83 8.55 10.39 -0.23
N ARG A 84 8.89 11.45 0.51
CA ARG A 84 9.36 12.71 -0.08
C ARG A 84 10.62 12.51 -0.89
N LYS A 85 11.59 11.73 -0.39
CA LYS A 85 12.82 11.37 -1.10
C LYS A 85 12.54 10.52 -2.35
N TYR A 86 11.62 9.57 -2.24
CA TYR A 86 11.24 8.69 -3.35
C TYR A 86 10.66 9.47 -4.52
N PHE A 87 9.67 10.33 -4.28
CA PHE A 87 9.02 11.09 -5.34
C PHE A 87 9.91 12.21 -5.91
N ARG A 88 10.85 12.76 -5.13
CA ARG A 88 11.84 13.72 -5.66
C ARG A 88 12.72 13.15 -6.77
N LYS A 89 12.91 11.85 -6.84
CA LYS A 89 13.67 11.23 -7.93
C LYS A 89 13.00 11.42 -9.29
N PHE A 90 11.70 11.56 -9.32
CA PHE A 90 10.94 11.77 -10.55
C PHE A 90 10.97 13.22 -11.04
N LEU A 91 11.33 14.20 -10.18
CA LEU A 91 11.50 15.60 -10.58
C LEU A 91 12.57 15.80 -11.67
N PHE A 92 13.58 14.93 -11.69
CA PHE A 92 14.70 15.02 -12.65
C PHE A 92 14.47 14.16 -13.91
N GLY A 93 13.46 13.28 -13.91
CA GLY A 93 13.11 12.42 -15.04
C GLY A 93 11.95 12.91 -15.90
N ALA A 94 11.36 14.05 -15.55
CA ALA A 94 10.11 14.57 -16.08
C ALA A 94 10.27 15.29 -17.44
N ILE A 95 11.04 14.75 -18.39
CA ILE A 95 11.22 15.41 -19.68
C ILE A 95 10.23 14.91 -20.74
N GLU A 96 9.67 13.71 -20.60
CA GLU A 96 8.67 13.19 -21.55
C GLU A 96 7.63 12.29 -20.86
N GLY A 97 6.37 12.71 -20.81
CA GLY A 97 5.22 11.84 -20.55
C GLY A 97 4.70 11.75 -19.11
N GLU A 98 4.91 12.76 -18.26
CA GLU A 98 4.23 12.82 -16.97
C GLU A 98 2.72 12.96 -17.16
N ASN A 99 1.96 12.17 -16.39
CA ASN A 99 0.53 12.39 -16.29
C ASN A 99 0.23 13.51 -15.27
N ASP A 100 -0.98 14.09 -15.34
CA ASP A 100 -1.43 15.17 -14.47
C ASP A 100 -1.24 14.87 -12.98
N PHE A 101 -1.34 13.60 -12.58
CA PHE A 101 -1.17 13.18 -11.19
C PHE A 101 0.29 13.33 -10.74
N GLN A 102 1.25 12.90 -11.55
CA GLN A 102 2.68 13.03 -11.25
C GLN A 102 3.11 14.49 -11.18
N THR A 103 2.67 15.30 -12.15
CA THR A 103 2.92 16.75 -12.17
C THR A 103 2.39 17.43 -10.90
N ASN A 104 1.16 17.11 -10.48
CA ASN A 104 0.57 17.65 -9.26
C ASN A 104 1.35 17.24 -8.01
N ILE A 105 1.73 15.96 -7.88
CA ILE A 105 2.52 15.47 -6.75
C ILE A 105 3.89 16.15 -6.70
N ASN A 106 4.57 16.27 -7.81
CA ASN A 106 5.86 16.93 -7.91
C ASN A 106 5.77 18.38 -7.45
N SER A 107 4.77 19.13 -7.92
CA SER A 107 4.49 20.49 -7.49
C SER A 107 4.24 20.59 -5.98
N ILE A 108 3.39 19.72 -5.43
CA ILE A 108 3.06 19.69 -4.00
C ILE A 108 4.31 19.39 -3.14
N LEU A 109 5.06 18.35 -3.48
CA LEU A 109 6.22 17.92 -2.68
C LEU A 109 7.42 18.86 -2.77
N SER A 110 7.46 19.71 -3.81
CA SER A 110 8.47 20.77 -3.97
C SER A 110 8.09 22.06 -3.24
N SER A 111 6.82 22.22 -2.88
CA SER A 111 6.32 23.36 -2.12
C SER A 111 6.58 23.17 -0.63
N GLU A 112 6.80 24.29 0.10
CA GLU A 112 6.88 24.28 1.56
C GLU A 112 5.50 24.11 2.21
N THR A 113 4.43 24.51 1.51
CA THR A 113 3.07 24.48 2.01
C THR A 113 2.10 23.75 1.07
N VAL A 114 1.03 23.22 1.65
CA VAL A 114 -0.04 22.49 0.97
C VAL A 114 -1.38 23.14 1.28
N LYS A 115 -2.19 23.35 0.25
CA LYS A 115 -3.56 23.85 0.37
C LYS A 115 -4.53 22.69 0.64
N GLN A 116 -5.65 22.97 1.33
CA GLN A 116 -6.66 21.95 1.67
C GLN A 116 -7.20 21.17 0.45
N ASN A 117 -7.33 21.81 -0.71
CA ASN A 117 -7.78 21.12 -1.92
C ASN A 117 -6.77 20.10 -2.46
N GLN A 118 -5.50 20.18 -2.05
CA GLN A 118 -4.43 19.26 -2.43
C GLN A 118 -4.30 18.06 -1.47
N PHE A 119 -4.97 18.07 -0.33
CA PHE A 119 -4.88 17.00 0.67
C PHE A 119 -5.22 15.61 0.12
N GLY A 120 -6.12 15.53 -0.87
CA GLY A 120 -6.44 14.26 -1.53
C GLY A 120 -5.24 13.62 -2.23
N TYR A 121 -4.37 14.44 -2.83
CA TYR A 121 -3.12 13.95 -3.43
C TYR A 121 -2.13 13.45 -2.38
N VAL A 122 -1.95 14.22 -1.28
CA VAL A 122 -1.01 13.83 -0.22
C VAL A 122 -1.51 12.60 0.53
N ALA A 123 -2.80 12.52 0.81
CA ALA A 123 -3.41 11.39 1.53
C ALA A 123 -3.22 10.04 0.85
N CYS A 124 -3.08 9.98 -0.47
CA CYS A 124 -2.86 8.72 -1.18
C CYS A 124 -1.37 8.33 -1.32
N LEU A 125 -0.43 9.25 -1.07
CA LEU A 125 1.01 9.04 -1.32
C LEU A 125 1.60 7.82 -0.58
N PRO A 126 1.31 7.56 0.70
CA PRO A 126 1.83 6.39 1.36
C PRO A 126 1.42 5.08 0.67
N SER A 127 0.16 5.00 0.21
CA SER A 127 -0.34 3.83 -0.53
C SER A 127 0.28 3.69 -1.92
N VAL A 128 0.45 4.80 -2.63
CA VAL A 128 1.11 4.83 -3.95
C VAL A 128 2.56 4.39 -3.81
N HIS A 129 3.29 4.95 -2.85
CA HIS A 129 4.69 4.62 -2.58
C HIS A 129 4.88 3.12 -2.32
N THR A 130 4.10 2.55 -1.38
CA THR A 130 4.16 1.11 -1.07
C THR A 130 3.91 0.26 -2.31
N ARG A 131 2.90 0.61 -3.10
CA ARG A 131 2.55 -0.13 -4.33
C ARG A 131 3.65 -0.02 -5.39
N ASP A 132 4.23 1.15 -5.59
CA ASP A 132 5.25 1.38 -6.60
C ASP A 132 6.56 0.66 -6.25
N ILE A 133 6.96 0.66 -4.98
CA ILE A 133 8.10 -0.14 -4.50
C ILE A 133 7.86 -1.63 -4.76
N ALA A 134 6.70 -2.14 -4.36
CA ALA A 134 6.36 -3.55 -4.56
C ALA A 134 6.38 -3.92 -6.06
N GLN A 135 5.79 -3.09 -6.93
CA GLN A 135 5.83 -3.32 -8.38
C GLN A 135 7.26 -3.29 -8.95
N THR A 136 8.10 -2.40 -8.43
CA THR A 136 9.51 -2.31 -8.84
C THR A 136 10.28 -3.56 -8.42
N ASN A 137 10.04 -4.07 -7.21
CA ASN A 137 10.65 -5.30 -6.72
C ASN A 137 10.23 -6.51 -7.57
N VAL A 138 8.93 -6.65 -7.83
CA VAL A 138 8.40 -7.72 -8.70
C VAL A 138 9.00 -7.63 -10.10
N LYS A 139 9.06 -6.43 -10.70
CA LYS A 139 9.67 -6.22 -12.03
C LYS A 139 11.15 -6.59 -12.06
N ARG A 140 11.90 -6.27 -11.00
CA ARG A 140 13.32 -6.63 -10.87
C ARG A 140 13.49 -8.13 -10.74
N ALA A 141 12.73 -8.74 -9.84
CA ALA A 141 12.74 -10.17 -9.61
C ALA A 141 12.37 -10.96 -10.87
N SER A 142 11.31 -10.55 -11.57
CA SER A 142 10.86 -11.23 -12.79
C SER A 142 11.89 -11.28 -13.92
N ARG A 143 12.89 -10.39 -13.90
CA ARG A 143 13.98 -10.39 -14.87
C ARG A 143 15.17 -11.28 -14.47
N ALA A 144 15.24 -11.63 -13.19
CA ALA A 144 16.35 -12.37 -12.61
C ALA A 144 16.04 -13.87 -12.43
N VAL A 145 14.76 -14.24 -12.41
CA VAL A 145 14.34 -15.63 -12.21
C VAL A 145 14.24 -16.40 -13.52
N GLU A 146 14.28 -17.73 -13.39
CA GLU A 146 14.10 -18.63 -14.51
C GLU A 146 12.62 -18.78 -14.88
N GLU A 147 12.34 -19.00 -16.16
CA GLU A 147 11.00 -19.32 -16.64
C GLU A 147 10.57 -20.75 -16.26
N GLY A 148 9.24 -20.99 -16.31
CA GLY A 148 8.62 -22.27 -16.04
C GLY A 148 8.06 -22.41 -14.62
N ALA A 149 7.26 -23.44 -14.45
CA ALA A 149 6.63 -23.74 -13.16
C ALA A 149 7.65 -24.21 -12.12
N LEU A 150 7.34 -23.95 -10.83
CA LEU A 150 8.15 -24.43 -9.71
C LEU A 150 8.15 -25.97 -9.62
N ALA A 151 7.00 -26.60 -9.87
CA ALA A 151 6.82 -28.04 -9.98
C ALA A 151 5.49 -28.34 -10.70
N GLU A 152 5.12 -29.60 -10.84
CA GLU A 152 3.87 -30.04 -11.48
C GLU A 152 2.63 -29.52 -10.74
N ILE A 153 1.58 -29.20 -11.50
CA ILE A 153 0.29 -28.74 -10.97
C ILE A 153 -0.31 -29.84 -10.07
N GLY A 154 -0.76 -29.44 -8.89
CA GLY A 154 -1.29 -30.36 -7.90
C GLY A 154 -0.26 -30.92 -6.92
N SER A 155 1.04 -30.72 -7.17
CA SER A 155 2.11 -31.15 -6.25
C SER A 155 2.03 -30.43 -4.91
N SER A 156 2.39 -31.15 -3.86
CA SER A 156 2.52 -30.61 -2.51
C SER A 156 3.96 -30.18 -2.25
N LEU A 157 4.13 -28.99 -1.73
CA LEU A 157 5.41 -28.41 -1.34
C LEU A 157 5.53 -28.42 0.18
N LYS A 158 6.73 -28.66 0.71
CA LYS A 158 7.02 -28.64 2.15
C LYS A 158 8.41 -28.08 2.41
N ASP A 159 8.51 -27.30 3.47
CA ASP A 159 9.76 -26.82 4.05
C ASP A 159 10.71 -26.19 3.01
N LEU A 160 10.18 -25.25 2.22
CA LEU A 160 10.93 -24.54 1.20
C LEU A 160 11.26 -23.12 1.65
N ASP A 161 12.53 -22.76 1.47
CA ASP A 161 12.96 -21.37 1.64
C ASP A 161 12.35 -20.49 0.54
N ALA A 162 11.82 -19.35 0.94
CA ALA A 162 11.24 -18.34 0.07
C ALA A 162 11.77 -16.96 0.41
N GLU A 163 11.89 -16.11 -0.59
CA GLU A 163 12.18 -14.69 -0.44
C GLU A 163 10.92 -13.90 -0.83
N ILE A 164 10.28 -13.26 0.15
CA ILE A 164 9.11 -12.40 -0.09
C ILE A 164 9.59 -11.11 -0.73
N ILE A 165 9.12 -10.81 -1.93
CA ILE A 165 9.49 -9.61 -2.72
C ILE A 165 8.37 -8.57 -2.76
N SER A 166 7.14 -8.97 -2.49
CA SER A 166 5.97 -8.11 -2.47
C SER A 166 4.92 -8.66 -1.51
N SER A 167 4.29 -7.77 -0.72
CA SER A 167 3.14 -8.08 0.11
C SER A 167 2.20 -6.87 0.05
N ILE A 168 1.09 -7.01 -0.70
CA ILE A 168 0.15 -5.91 -0.95
C ILE A 168 -1.25 -6.33 -0.53
N LYS A 169 -1.92 -5.47 0.27
CA LYS A 169 -3.31 -5.70 0.67
C LYS A 169 -4.21 -5.78 -0.58
N SER A 170 -4.99 -6.85 -0.66
CA SER A 170 -5.93 -7.02 -1.76
C SER A 170 -7.04 -5.98 -1.70
N LYS A 171 -7.50 -5.51 -2.87
CA LYS A 171 -8.64 -4.58 -2.98
C LYS A 171 -9.99 -5.29 -2.96
N ASN A 172 -10.02 -6.54 -3.46
CA ASN A 172 -11.26 -7.26 -3.72
C ASN A 172 -11.55 -8.34 -2.70
N PHE A 173 -10.55 -8.72 -1.91
CA PHE A 173 -10.66 -9.82 -0.95
C PHE A 173 -9.99 -9.43 0.36
N GLU A 174 -10.47 -10.00 1.46
CA GLU A 174 -9.80 -9.88 2.74
C GLU A 174 -8.50 -10.67 2.72
N GLY A 175 -7.36 -9.97 2.82
CA GLY A 175 -6.04 -10.58 2.79
C GLY A 175 -5.01 -9.80 1.97
N TRP A 176 -3.87 -10.44 1.76
CA TRP A 176 -2.67 -9.88 1.15
C TRP A 176 -2.23 -10.72 -0.04
N ASN A 177 -1.96 -10.08 -1.15
CA ASN A 177 -1.31 -10.72 -2.31
C ASN A 177 0.18 -10.75 -2.04
N ILE A 178 0.75 -11.93 -2.00
CA ILE A 178 2.17 -12.16 -1.77
C ILE A 178 2.81 -12.62 -3.06
N ASP A 179 3.94 -12.00 -3.42
CA ASP A 179 4.84 -12.48 -4.46
C ASP A 179 6.19 -12.83 -3.81
N ALA A 180 6.75 -13.97 -4.19
CA ALA A 180 8.01 -14.46 -3.65
C ALA A 180 8.84 -15.22 -4.70
N ILE A 181 10.08 -15.49 -4.35
CA ILE A 181 10.99 -16.36 -5.11
C ILE A 181 11.22 -17.63 -4.31
N ILE A 182 11.05 -18.80 -4.95
CA ILE A 182 11.40 -20.12 -4.44
C ILE A 182 12.21 -20.84 -5.53
N ASN A 183 13.40 -21.35 -5.19
CA ASN A 183 14.26 -22.10 -6.14
C ASN A 183 14.42 -21.36 -7.49
N ASN A 184 14.69 -20.05 -7.42
CA ASN A 184 14.84 -19.20 -8.60
C ASN A 184 13.60 -19.11 -9.52
N LYS A 185 12.40 -19.39 -9.01
CA LYS A 185 11.12 -19.28 -9.72
C LYS A 185 10.20 -18.30 -9.02
N MET A 186 9.40 -17.56 -9.80
CA MET A 186 8.36 -16.69 -9.25
C MET A 186 7.18 -17.51 -8.76
N VAL A 187 6.73 -17.21 -7.54
CA VAL A 187 5.52 -17.78 -6.95
C VAL A 187 4.62 -16.67 -6.42
N SER A 188 3.31 -16.94 -6.37
CA SER A 188 2.36 -16.02 -5.75
C SER A 188 1.24 -16.76 -5.02
N TRP A 189 0.71 -16.13 -3.96
CA TRP A 189 -0.46 -16.63 -3.23
C TRP A 189 -1.19 -15.51 -2.50
N MET A 190 -2.36 -15.83 -1.99
CA MET A 190 -3.09 -14.94 -1.08
C MET A 190 -2.87 -15.42 0.36
N ASN A 191 -2.50 -14.50 1.25
CA ASN A 191 -2.32 -14.74 2.67
C ASN A 191 -3.32 -13.92 3.50
N LYS A 192 -3.74 -14.42 4.65
CA LYS A 192 -4.67 -13.70 5.54
C LYS A 192 -4.02 -12.51 6.23
N THR A 193 -2.74 -12.62 6.54
CA THR A 193 -1.94 -11.59 7.22
C THR A 193 -0.88 -11.03 6.31
N ASN A 194 -0.39 -9.83 6.64
CA ASN A 194 0.79 -9.26 6.00
C ASN A 194 2.00 -10.15 6.30
N LEU A 195 2.88 -10.31 5.31
CA LEU A 195 4.21 -10.90 5.50
C LEU A 195 5.26 -9.82 5.24
N ASN A 196 6.33 -9.83 6.03
CA ASN A 196 7.44 -8.91 5.82
C ASN A 196 8.23 -9.30 4.57
N LEU A 197 8.85 -8.32 3.91
CA LEU A 197 9.77 -8.60 2.81
C LEU A 197 11.01 -9.33 3.32
N GLY A 198 11.57 -10.23 2.51
CA GLY A 198 12.76 -11.02 2.81
C GLY A 198 12.46 -12.49 3.11
N ALA A 199 13.33 -13.11 3.91
CA ALA A 199 13.30 -14.55 4.15
C ALA A 199 12.03 -15.04 4.83
N CYS A 200 11.52 -16.16 4.34
CA CYS A 200 10.34 -16.86 4.86
C CYS A 200 10.48 -18.35 4.56
N VAL A 201 9.86 -19.19 5.36
CA VAL A 201 9.77 -20.63 5.10
C VAL A 201 8.35 -21.03 4.73
N ILE A 202 8.17 -21.65 3.58
CA ILE A 202 6.91 -22.27 3.19
C ILE A 202 6.83 -23.67 3.82
N VAL A 203 6.22 -23.74 4.97
CA VAL A 203 6.05 -25.00 5.72
C VAL A 203 5.20 -26.00 4.92
N LYS A 204 4.16 -25.50 4.24
CA LYS A 204 3.26 -26.31 3.41
C LYS A 204 2.60 -25.43 2.36
N ALA A 205 2.49 -25.94 1.14
CA ALA A 205 1.68 -25.38 0.08
C ALA A 205 1.26 -26.46 -0.93
N LYS A 206 0.36 -26.10 -1.84
CA LYS A 206 0.00 -26.93 -3.00
C LYS A 206 0.04 -26.06 -4.25
N ILE A 207 0.60 -26.56 -5.35
CA ILE A 207 0.61 -25.85 -6.63
C ILE A 207 -0.80 -25.86 -7.22
N LYS A 208 -1.32 -24.67 -7.51
CA LYS A 208 -2.63 -24.48 -8.15
C LYS A 208 -2.51 -24.53 -9.66
N ASP A 209 -1.68 -23.65 -10.19
CA ASP A 209 -1.44 -23.45 -11.62
C ASP A 209 -0.14 -22.68 -11.84
N CYS A 210 0.26 -22.55 -13.10
CA CYS A 210 1.35 -21.69 -13.53
C CYS A 210 0.87 -20.90 -14.75
N ASN A 211 0.94 -19.57 -14.67
CA ASN A 211 0.48 -18.69 -15.72
C ASN A 211 1.48 -17.57 -15.98
N LYS A 212 1.43 -16.98 -17.17
CA LYS A 212 2.19 -15.76 -17.46
C LYS A 212 1.69 -14.60 -16.60
N HIS A 213 2.61 -13.89 -15.98
CA HIS A 213 2.28 -12.67 -15.26
C HIS A 213 1.75 -11.62 -16.25
N TRP A 214 0.53 -11.12 -16.00
CA TRP A 214 -0.19 -10.25 -16.93
C TRP A 214 0.59 -8.98 -17.35
N LYS A 215 1.48 -8.47 -16.50
CA LYS A 215 2.24 -7.24 -16.72
C LYS A 215 3.68 -7.46 -17.17
N HIS A 216 4.31 -8.54 -16.73
CA HIS A 216 5.75 -8.77 -16.91
C HIS A 216 6.06 -9.92 -17.86
N GLY A 217 5.07 -10.76 -18.18
CA GLY A 217 5.18 -11.84 -19.16
C GLY A 217 5.94 -13.09 -18.70
N ASN A 218 6.59 -13.07 -17.51
CA ASN A 218 7.27 -14.23 -16.94
C ASN A 218 6.28 -15.23 -16.34
N ASP A 219 6.70 -16.47 -16.19
CA ASP A 219 5.91 -17.52 -15.54
C ASP A 219 5.80 -17.25 -14.02
N VAL A 220 4.60 -17.41 -13.47
CA VAL A 220 4.33 -17.32 -12.03
C VAL A 220 3.53 -18.53 -11.59
N THR A 221 4.09 -19.31 -10.67
CA THR A 221 3.41 -20.45 -10.05
C THR A 221 2.51 -19.97 -8.93
N ARG A 222 1.20 -20.20 -9.03
CA ARG A 222 0.26 -19.86 -7.97
C ARG A 222 0.14 -21.00 -6.96
N LEU A 223 0.21 -20.63 -5.67
CA LEU A 223 0.13 -21.56 -4.57
C LEU A 223 -1.22 -21.45 -3.85
N HIS A 224 -1.69 -22.58 -3.33
CA HIS A 224 -2.85 -22.70 -2.45
C HIS A 224 -2.49 -23.35 -1.13
N TYR A 225 -3.34 -23.17 -0.11
CA TYR A 225 -3.20 -23.77 1.22
C TYR A 225 -1.83 -23.50 1.83
N VAL A 226 -1.32 -22.29 1.58
CA VAL A 226 0.01 -21.88 2.03
C VAL A 226 0.00 -21.71 3.55
N LYS A 227 0.94 -22.37 4.21
CA LYS A 227 1.35 -22.11 5.59
C LYS A 227 2.78 -21.61 5.54
N ALA A 228 2.96 -20.34 5.82
CA ALA A 228 4.26 -19.68 5.84
C ALA A 228 4.65 -19.33 7.29
N ALA A 229 5.94 -19.37 7.57
CA ALA A 229 6.54 -18.97 8.84
C ALA A 229 7.63 -17.90 8.57
N GLN A 230 7.60 -16.82 9.34
CA GLN A 230 8.61 -15.75 9.38
C GLN A 230 9.08 -15.55 10.81
#